data_3e1e5426b6af167fbc3553772dbe026a
#
_entry.id   3e1e5426b6af167fbc3553772dbe026a
#
_cell.length_a   1.000
_cell.length_b   1.000
_cell.length_c   1.000
_cell.angle_alpha   90.00
_cell.angle_beta   90.00
_cell.angle_gamma   90.00
#
_symmetry.space_group_name_H-M   'P 1'
#
loop_
_entity.id
_entity.type
_entity.pdbx_description
1 polymer ?
#
loop_
_entity_poly.entity_id
_entity_poly.type
_entity_poly.pdbx_seq_one_letter_code
_entity_poly.pdbx_strand_id
1 'polypeptide(L)'
;TWPEGNGWLTARLAAPLGERLHGGCVVLRVREGRGEVELDLWNEREQRTERWIAPQLVLALPLFVAARVHDQPPDALAAAAAAMHHAPWLVANLHCERALIDRGGAPPSWDNVLYRSPALGYVDAMHQSLRPHPGETVFTAYWALGGDDSAQAASARRALLADGADAWATRVLADLVRAHPDLPRHLRQVDLMRYGHAMSVPVPGLRGHAAMRALQETNGRVHYAHADLSGYSVFEEAFFHGHRTAARILGAFNRASTARSRADPPARPG
;
A
#
# COMPACT_ATOMS: atom_id res chain seq x y z
N THR A 1 12.64 -14.77 -2.22
CA THR A 1 12.74 -13.49 -2.93
C THR A 1 12.59 -13.73 -4.42
N TRP A 2 11.83 -12.86 -5.10
CA TRP A 2 11.64 -12.92 -6.55
C TRP A 2 12.26 -11.70 -7.20
N PRO A 3 12.79 -11.79 -8.43
CA PRO A 3 13.36 -10.65 -9.14
C PRO A 3 12.37 -9.48 -9.28
N GLU A 4 11.09 -9.79 -9.44
CA GLU A 4 10.00 -8.80 -9.55
C GLU A 4 9.54 -8.25 -8.19
N GLY A 5 10.14 -8.68 -7.09
CA GLY A 5 9.73 -8.30 -5.73
C GLY A 5 8.29 -8.70 -5.42
N ASN A 6 7.59 -7.88 -4.62
CA ASN A 6 6.18 -8.13 -4.26
C ASN A 6 5.22 -8.04 -5.45
N GLY A 7 5.64 -7.45 -6.57
CA GLY A 7 4.86 -7.45 -7.82
C GLY A 7 4.55 -8.86 -8.31
N TRP A 8 5.47 -9.81 -8.12
CA TRP A 8 5.25 -11.21 -8.44
C TRP A 8 4.10 -11.83 -7.64
N LEU A 9 4.05 -11.58 -6.32
CA LEU A 9 2.95 -12.03 -5.46
C LEU A 9 1.62 -11.43 -5.90
N THR A 10 1.59 -10.13 -6.15
CA THR A 10 0.39 -9.42 -6.59
C THR A 10 -0.12 -9.98 -7.91
N ALA A 11 0.76 -10.21 -8.87
CA ALA A 11 0.39 -10.81 -10.16
C ALA A 11 -0.18 -12.23 -10.00
N ARG A 12 0.39 -13.05 -9.10
CA ARG A 12 -0.13 -14.39 -8.79
C ARG A 12 -1.50 -14.38 -8.15
N LEU A 13 -1.75 -13.43 -7.24
CA LEU A 13 -3.06 -13.26 -6.61
C LEU A 13 -4.10 -12.71 -7.60
N ALA A 14 -3.68 -11.88 -8.54
CA ALA A 14 -4.57 -11.28 -9.56
C ALA A 14 -4.93 -12.25 -10.69
N ALA A 15 -4.02 -13.15 -11.07
CA ALA A 15 -4.19 -14.04 -12.22
C ALA A 15 -5.51 -14.84 -12.23
N PRO A 16 -6.00 -15.43 -11.09
CA PRO A 16 -7.27 -16.15 -11.06
C PRO A 16 -8.51 -15.26 -11.25
N LEU A 17 -8.36 -13.94 -11.14
CA LEU A 17 -9.48 -13.01 -11.29
C LEU A 17 -9.86 -12.80 -12.76
N GLY A 18 -8.89 -12.88 -13.68
CA GLY A 18 -9.12 -12.72 -15.12
C GLY A 18 -9.88 -11.43 -15.42
N GLU A 19 -10.97 -11.56 -16.19
CA GLU A 19 -11.82 -10.43 -16.61
C GLU A 19 -12.55 -9.71 -15.46
N ARG A 20 -12.58 -10.28 -14.26
CA ARG A 20 -13.13 -9.63 -13.06
C ARG A 20 -12.21 -8.54 -12.50
N LEU A 21 -10.98 -8.45 -13.00
CA LEU A 21 -10.05 -7.39 -12.61
C LEU A 21 -10.16 -6.22 -13.60
N HIS A 22 -10.73 -5.12 -13.15
CA HIS A 22 -10.91 -3.91 -13.93
C HIS A 22 -9.86 -2.88 -13.55
N GLY A 23 -8.80 -2.78 -14.34
CA GLY A 23 -7.77 -1.74 -14.19
C GLY A 23 -8.16 -0.44 -14.89
N GLY A 24 -7.57 0.68 -14.47
CA GLY A 24 -7.84 2.01 -15.03
C GLY A 24 -9.15 2.62 -14.53
N CYS A 25 -9.68 2.14 -13.39
CA CYS A 25 -10.89 2.68 -12.76
C CYS A 25 -10.53 3.39 -11.46
N VAL A 26 -10.96 4.64 -11.32
CA VAL A 26 -10.78 5.45 -10.10
C VAL A 26 -12.12 5.62 -9.42
N VAL A 27 -12.25 5.12 -8.18
CA VAL A 27 -13.47 5.31 -7.38
C VAL A 27 -13.54 6.75 -6.90
N LEU A 28 -14.63 7.41 -7.25
CA LEU A 28 -14.90 8.81 -6.91
C LEU A 28 -15.81 8.94 -5.70
N ARG A 29 -16.80 8.04 -5.57
CA ARG A 29 -17.83 8.12 -4.54
C ARG A 29 -18.41 6.75 -4.24
N VAL A 30 -18.70 6.53 -2.98
CA VAL A 30 -19.40 5.35 -2.45
C VAL A 30 -20.61 5.79 -1.66
N ARG A 31 -21.78 5.23 -1.95
CA ARG A 31 -23.02 5.45 -1.21
C ARG A 31 -23.58 4.12 -0.74
N GLU A 32 -23.74 3.96 0.57
CA GLU A 32 -24.42 2.80 1.14
C GLU A 32 -25.93 3.05 1.24
N GLY A 33 -26.71 2.20 0.57
CA GLY A 33 -28.18 2.19 0.62
C GLY A 33 -28.72 1.07 1.49
N ARG A 34 -30.05 1.00 1.61
CA ARG A 34 -30.75 -0.05 2.41
C ARG A 34 -30.55 -1.46 1.84
N GLY A 35 -30.43 -1.61 0.54
CA GLY A 35 -30.38 -2.89 -0.16
C GLY A 35 -29.07 -3.17 -0.90
N GLU A 36 -28.34 -2.13 -1.23
CA GLU A 36 -27.18 -2.16 -2.13
C GLU A 36 -26.20 -1.06 -1.81
N VAL A 37 -25.04 -1.11 -2.45
CA VAL A 37 -24.02 -0.06 -2.44
C VAL A 37 -23.84 0.44 -3.86
N GLU A 38 -23.87 1.75 -4.06
CA GLU A 38 -23.56 2.41 -5.31
C GLU A 38 -22.13 2.93 -5.29
N LEU A 39 -21.40 2.71 -6.40
CA LEU A 39 -20.07 3.29 -6.65
C LEU A 39 -20.14 4.14 -7.90
N ASP A 40 -19.73 5.41 -7.80
CA ASP A 40 -19.41 6.22 -8.95
C ASP A 40 -17.89 6.14 -9.18
N LEU A 41 -17.48 5.78 -10.38
CA LEU A 41 -16.07 5.66 -10.74
C LEU A 41 -15.79 6.31 -12.10
N TRP A 42 -14.56 6.77 -12.29
CA TRP A 42 -14.02 7.19 -13.57
C TRP A 42 -13.32 6.01 -14.23
N ASN A 43 -13.75 5.67 -15.43
CA ASN A 43 -13.10 4.66 -16.26
C ASN A 43 -12.17 5.36 -17.25
N GLU A 44 -10.87 5.25 -17.03
CA GLU A 44 -9.82 5.87 -17.84
C GLU A 44 -9.82 5.35 -19.29
N ARG A 45 -10.12 4.06 -19.49
CA ARG A 45 -10.12 3.46 -20.83
C ARG A 45 -11.29 3.93 -21.67
N GLU A 46 -12.46 4.06 -21.03
CA GLU A 46 -13.70 4.47 -21.68
C GLU A 46 -13.93 5.98 -21.64
N GLN A 47 -13.05 6.73 -20.93
CA GLN A 47 -13.13 8.18 -20.76
C GLN A 47 -14.51 8.65 -20.30
N ARG A 48 -15.12 7.92 -19.36
CA ARG A 48 -16.46 8.23 -18.83
C ARG A 48 -16.59 7.86 -17.36
N THR A 49 -17.58 8.49 -16.71
CA THR A 49 -18.03 8.08 -15.38
C THR A 49 -19.00 6.91 -15.52
N GLU A 50 -18.83 5.90 -14.68
CA GLU A 50 -19.70 4.73 -14.57
C GLU A 50 -20.28 4.63 -13.16
N ARG A 51 -21.49 4.05 -13.07
CA ARG A 51 -22.08 3.67 -11.79
C ARG A 51 -22.17 2.15 -11.71
N TRP A 52 -21.59 1.61 -10.65
CA TRP A 52 -21.68 0.20 -10.34
C TRP A 52 -22.55 0.02 -9.10
N ILE A 53 -23.32 -1.05 -9.07
CA ILE A 53 -24.21 -1.40 -7.97
C ILE A 53 -23.86 -2.81 -7.50
N ALA A 54 -23.72 -3.00 -6.19
CA ALA A 54 -23.36 -4.28 -5.60
C ALA A 54 -24.07 -4.48 -4.25
N PRO A 55 -24.38 -5.72 -3.88
CA PRO A 55 -24.95 -6.01 -2.56
C PRO A 55 -24.00 -5.79 -1.40
N GLN A 56 -22.69 -5.89 -1.67
CA GLN A 56 -21.61 -5.71 -0.69
C GLN A 56 -20.42 -5.06 -1.37
N LEU A 57 -19.67 -4.24 -0.66
CA LEU A 57 -18.45 -3.58 -1.12
C LEU A 57 -17.31 -3.78 -0.11
N VAL A 58 -16.12 -4.05 -0.59
CA VAL A 58 -14.89 -4.01 0.21
C VAL A 58 -14.03 -2.84 -0.26
N LEU A 59 -13.79 -1.87 0.61
CA LEU A 59 -12.83 -0.80 0.40
C LEU A 59 -11.44 -1.25 0.90
N ALA A 60 -10.60 -1.68 -0.05
CA ALA A 60 -9.20 -2.04 0.22
C ALA A 60 -8.29 -0.81 0.01
N LEU A 61 -8.65 0.31 0.61
CA LEU A 61 -8.04 1.61 0.47
C LEU A 61 -7.48 2.09 1.82
N PRO A 62 -6.46 2.96 1.83
CA PRO A 62 -6.07 3.68 3.05
C PRO A 62 -7.29 4.35 3.69
N LEU A 63 -7.41 4.29 5.03
CA LEU A 63 -8.62 4.74 5.72
C LEU A 63 -8.96 6.20 5.46
N PHE A 64 -7.96 7.06 5.29
CA PHE A 64 -8.18 8.47 4.95
C PHE A 64 -8.73 8.66 3.53
N VAL A 65 -8.41 7.75 2.59
CA VAL A 65 -9.00 7.73 1.25
C VAL A 65 -10.43 7.19 1.32
N ALA A 66 -10.62 6.08 2.02
CA ALA A 66 -11.94 5.50 2.24
C ALA A 66 -12.93 6.52 2.83
N ALA A 67 -12.49 7.31 3.84
CA ALA A 67 -13.28 8.37 4.44
C ALA A 67 -13.65 9.50 3.47
N ARG A 68 -12.84 9.75 2.45
CA ARG A 68 -13.10 10.79 1.43
C ARG A 68 -14.05 10.35 0.33
N VAL A 69 -13.96 9.09 -0.08
CA VAL A 69 -14.81 8.58 -1.15
C VAL A 69 -16.19 8.14 -0.65
N HIS A 70 -16.33 7.87 0.64
CA HIS A 70 -17.59 7.51 1.25
C HIS A 70 -18.46 8.76 1.46
N ASP A 71 -19.65 8.78 0.90
CA ASP A 71 -20.57 9.94 0.88
C ASP A 71 -20.98 10.36 2.30
N GLN A 72 -21.27 9.37 3.15
CA GLN A 72 -21.58 9.54 4.57
C GLN A 72 -20.74 8.54 5.38
N PRO A 73 -19.45 8.86 5.64
CA PRO A 73 -18.58 7.93 6.34
C PRO A 73 -19.10 7.67 7.76
N PRO A 74 -19.12 6.40 8.20
CA PRO A 74 -19.45 6.08 9.60
C PRO A 74 -18.50 6.80 10.55
N ASP A 75 -18.97 7.17 11.74
CA ASP A 75 -18.16 7.82 12.77
C ASP A 75 -16.86 7.05 13.07
N ALA A 76 -16.93 5.72 13.07
CA ALA A 76 -15.76 4.87 13.26
C ALA A 76 -14.71 5.08 12.15
N LEU A 77 -15.11 5.26 10.89
CA LEU A 77 -14.19 5.52 9.80
C LEU A 77 -13.53 6.89 9.92
N ALA A 78 -14.32 7.91 10.22
CA ALA A 78 -13.80 9.26 10.44
C ALA A 78 -12.83 9.31 11.64
N ALA A 79 -13.20 8.66 12.76
CA ALA A 79 -12.35 8.59 13.95
C ALA A 79 -11.05 7.78 13.71
N ALA A 80 -11.12 6.65 13.00
CA ALA A 80 -9.95 5.86 12.66
C ALA A 80 -8.99 6.64 11.73
N ALA A 81 -9.52 7.28 10.70
CA ALA A 81 -8.74 8.11 9.78
C ALA A 81 -8.07 9.31 10.48
N ALA A 82 -8.74 9.91 11.47
CA ALA A 82 -8.19 11.02 12.25
C ALA A 82 -7.13 10.58 13.26
N ALA A 83 -7.21 9.34 13.77
CA ALA A 83 -6.29 8.80 14.77
C ALA A 83 -4.92 8.39 14.20
N MET A 84 -4.75 8.40 12.88
CA MET A 84 -3.53 7.94 12.22
C MET A 84 -2.99 8.98 11.24
N HIS A 85 -1.70 8.88 10.97
CA HIS A 85 -1.08 9.63 9.89
C HIS A 85 -0.12 8.74 9.11
N HIS A 86 0.24 9.20 7.91
CA HIS A 86 1.13 8.47 7.01
C HIS A 86 2.39 9.29 6.76
N ALA A 87 3.53 8.66 6.91
CA ALA A 87 4.81 9.26 6.57
C ALA A 87 4.96 9.37 5.05
N PRO A 88 5.40 10.51 4.52
CA PRO A 88 5.86 10.59 3.15
C PRO A 88 7.23 9.91 3.01
N TRP A 89 7.45 9.28 1.86
CA TRP A 89 8.72 8.61 1.55
C TRP A 89 9.24 9.02 0.19
N LEU A 90 10.57 9.12 0.13
CA LEU A 90 11.31 9.15 -1.12
C LEU A 90 11.98 7.80 -1.33
N VAL A 91 11.77 7.19 -2.49
CA VAL A 91 12.50 6.01 -2.94
C VAL A 91 13.33 6.42 -4.14
N ALA A 92 14.62 6.11 -4.11
CA ALA A 92 15.54 6.39 -5.20
C ALA A 92 16.16 5.09 -5.72
N ASN A 93 15.97 4.79 -6.99
CA ASN A 93 16.64 3.69 -7.67
C ASN A 93 17.86 4.25 -8.44
N LEU A 94 19.03 3.80 -8.03
CA LEU A 94 20.31 4.21 -8.63
C LEU A 94 20.82 3.07 -9.51
N HIS A 95 20.76 3.25 -10.80
CA HIS A 95 21.22 2.26 -11.78
C HIS A 95 22.73 2.37 -11.95
N CYS A 96 23.45 1.33 -11.57
CA CYS A 96 24.90 1.25 -11.67
C CYS A 96 25.31 0.27 -12.78
N GLU A 97 26.23 0.68 -13.64
CA GLU A 97 26.73 -0.13 -14.76
C GLU A 97 27.51 -1.38 -14.33
N ARG A 98 27.89 -1.44 -13.06
CA ARG A 98 28.62 -2.55 -12.45
C ARG A 98 28.43 -2.56 -10.94
N ALA A 99 28.78 -3.67 -10.31
CA ALA A 99 28.89 -3.73 -8.86
C ALA A 99 29.92 -2.71 -8.36
N LEU A 100 29.60 -2.02 -7.27
CA LEU A 100 30.47 -1.08 -6.60
C LEU A 100 31.46 -1.82 -5.70
N ILE A 101 32.53 -1.13 -5.31
CA ILE A 101 33.56 -1.69 -4.43
C ILE A 101 32.99 -1.85 -3.02
N ASP A 102 33.09 -3.05 -2.47
CA ASP A 102 32.72 -3.31 -1.10
C ASP A 102 33.63 -2.58 -0.11
N ARG A 103 33.02 -2.07 0.93
CA ARG A 103 33.76 -1.38 1.98
C ARG A 103 34.47 -2.42 2.85
N GLY A 104 35.79 -2.21 3.07
CA GLY A 104 36.58 -3.03 3.97
C GLY A 104 36.00 -3.08 5.39
N GLY A 105 35.99 -4.26 5.99
CA GLY A 105 35.56 -4.49 7.38
C GLY A 105 34.07 -4.82 7.58
N ALA A 106 33.23 -4.71 6.55
CA ALA A 106 31.86 -5.18 6.57
C ALA A 106 31.65 -6.19 5.44
N PRO A 107 31.00 -7.35 5.70
CA PRO A 107 30.65 -8.27 4.63
C PRO A 107 29.59 -7.65 3.71
N PRO A 108 29.55 -8.01 2.42
CA PRO A 108 28.49 -7.61 1.52
C PRO A 108 27.12 -7.99 2.09
N SER A 109 26.19 -7.04 2.07
CA SER A 109 24.82 -7.25 2.53
C SER A 109 23.83 -6.74 1.50
N TRP A 110 22.68 -7.39 1.41
CA TRP A 110 21.61 -6.96 0.52
C TRP A 110 20.88 -5.72 1.07
N ASP A 111 20.82 -5.55 2.40
CA ASP A 111 20.18 -4.43 3.08
C ASP A 111 21.19 -3.72 3.97
N ASN A 112 21.35 -2.43 3.79
CA ASN A 112 22.43 -1.65 4.35
C ASN A 112 21.90 -0.39 5.02
N VAL A 113 22.40 -0.10 6.22
CA VAL A 113 22.10 1.11 6.97
C VAL A 113 23.39 1.90 7.19
N LEU A 114 23.37 3.18 6.87
CA LEU A 114 24.49 4.09 7.11
C LEU A 114 24.34 4.77 8.46
N TYR A 115 25.31 4.60 9.33
CA TYR A 115 25.31 5.28 10.61
C TYR A 115 25.30 6.82 10.43
N ARG A 116 24.43 7.50 11.17
CA ARG A 116 24.20 8.97 11.03
C ARG A 116 23.70 9.41 9.64
N SER A 117 23.04 8.53 8.93
CA SER A 117 22.29 8.90 7.74
C SER A 117 20.91 9.43 8.13
N PRO A 118 20.36 10.42 7.41
CA PRO A 118 18.95 10.77 7.51
C PRO A 118 18.03 9.76 6.79
N ALA A 119 18.58 8.87 5.95
CA ALA A 119 17.88 7.79 5.28
C ALA A 119 17.72 6.58 6.20
N LEU A 120 16.74 5.72 5.92
CA LEU A 120 16.62 4.42 6.59
C LEU A 120 17.68 3.44 6.12
N GLY A 121 18.10 3.55 4.86
CA GLY A 121 19.10 2.67 4.28
C GLY A 121 18.94 2.53 2.78
N TYR A 122 19.60 1.49 2.24
CA TYR A 122 19.50 1.12 0.83
C TYR A 122 19.64 -0.39 0.66
N VAL A 123 19.00 -0.90 -0.38
CA VAL A 123 19.06 -2.31 -0.80
C VAL A 123 19.90 -2.39 -2.05
N ASP A 124 20.84 -3.34 -2.10
CA ASP A 124 21.49 -3.76 -3.35
C ASP A 124 20.63 -4.85 -4.02
N ALA A 125 20.01 -4.52 -5.15
CA ALA A 125 19.12 -5.42 -5.86
C ALA A 125 19.83 -6.66 -6.47
N MET A 126 21.16 -6.73 -6.42
CA MET A 126 21.92 -7.92 -6.80
C MET A 126 21.46 -9.17 -6.05
N HIS A 127 20.95 -9.05 -4.82
CA HIS A 127 20.43 -10.17 -4.02
C HIS A 127 19.25 -10.89 -4.70
N GLN A 128 18.55 -10.23 -5.61
CA GLN A 128 17.44 -10.81 -6.39
C GLN A 128 17.91 -11.49 -7.67
N SER A 129 19.17 -11.30 -8.05
CA SER A 129 19.74 -11.87 -9.25
C SER A 129 20.30 -13.27 -9.00
N LEU A 130 20.04 -14.20 -9.92
CA LEU A 130 20.65 -15.53 -9.94
C LEU A 130 21.95 -15.56 -10.76
N ARG A 131 22.49 -14.41 -11.15
CA ARG A 131 23.74 -14.32 -11.93
C ARG A 131 24.92 -14.79 -11.08
N PRO A 132 25.81 -15.62 -11.64
CA PRO A 132 26.96 -16.17 -10.90
C PRO A 132 28.07 -15.13 -10.64
N HIS A 133 28.03 -13.99 -11.35
CA HIS A 133 29.03 -12.95 -11.23
C HIS A 133 28.39 -11.59 -11.00
N PRO A 134 29.03 -10.71 -10.21
CA PRO A 134 28.64 -9.34 -10.07
C PRO A 134 28.59 -8.61 -11.44
N GLY A 135 27.65 -7.70 -11.59
CA GLY A 135 27.49 -6.93 -12.84
C GLY A 135 26.70 -5.67 -12.58
N GLU A 136 25.89 -5.25 -13.56
CA GLU A 136 24.96 -4.16 -13.38
C GLU A 136 24.06 -4.42 -12.18
N THR A 137 23.82 -3.37 -11.38
CA THR A 137 22.96 -3.44 -10.22
C THR A 137 22.11 -2.19 -10.07
N VAL A 138 21.10 -2.28 -9.20
CA VAL A 138 20.31 -1.12 -8.79
C VAL A 138 20.39 -1.01 -7.27
N PHE A 139 20.80 0.13 -6.76
CA PHE A 139 20.65 0.46 -5.36
C PHE A 139 19.32 1.17 -5.16
N THR A 140 18.48 0.62 -4.30
CA THR A 140 17.23 1.24 -3.90
C THR A 140 17.40 1.87 -2.53
N ALA A 141 17.57 3.20 -2.50
CA ALA A 141 17.65 3.97 -1.27
C ALA A 141 16.26 4.45 -0.86
N TYR A 142 15.96 4.43 0.44
CA TYR A 142 14.67 4.84 0.97
C TYR A 142 14.80 5.78 2.16
N TRP A 143 14.06 6.89 2.06
CA TRP A 143 14.03 7.96 3.02
C TRP A 143 12.62 8.11 3.56
N ALA A 144 12.41 7.78 4.83
CA ALA A 144 11.18 8.11 5.54
C ALA A 144 11.27 9.56 6.01
N LEU A 145 10.38 10.39 5.48
CA LEU A 145 10.36 11.84 5.75
C LEU A 145 9.26 12.20 6.77
N GLY A 146 8.83 11.23 7.56
CA GLY A 146 7.80 11.43 8.56
C GLY A 146 8.34 12.12 9.82
N GLY A 147 7.41 12.48 10.68
CA GLY A 147 7.66 12.92 12.05
C GLY A 147 6.70 12.20 12.99
N ASP A 148 6.73 12.56 14.26
CA ASP A 148 5.95 11.90 15.31
C ASP A 148 4.45 12.24 15.26
N ASP A 149 4.06 13.26 14.48
CA ASP A 149 2.68 13.71 14.38
C ASP A 149 2.26 14.05 12.93
N SER A 150 0.96 14.29 12.76
CA SER A 150 0.36 14.60 11.47
C SER A 150 0.83 15.93 10.88
N ALA A 151 1.16 16.93 11.70
CA ALA A 151 1.62 18.24 11.24
C ALA A 151 3.05 18.14 10.66
N GLN A 152 3.93 17.40 11.33
CA GLN A 152 5.28 17.11 10.84
C GLN A 152 5.22 16.29 9.53
N ALA A 153 4.40 15.25 9.47
CA ALA A 153 4.18 14.48 8.24
C ALA A 153 3.65 15.35 7.08
N ALA A 154 2.72 16.26 7.35
CA ALA A 154 2.20 17.20 6.36
C ALA A 154 3.26 18.20 5.89
N SER A 155 4.10 18.70 6.78
CA SER A 155 5.23 19.59 6.44
C SER A 155 6.26 18.87 5.57
N ALA A 156 6.66 17.67 5.95
CA ALA A 156 7.59 16.84 5.19
C ALA A 156 7.05 16.51 3.79
N ARG A 157 5.74 16.26 3.67
CA ARG A 157 5.09 16.03 2.37
C ARG A 157 5.15 17.26 1.48
N ARG A 158 4.89 18.45 2.03
CA ARG A 158 5.04 19.69 1.24
C ARG A 158 6.47 19.88 0.76
N ALA A 159 7.47 19.65 1.59
CA ALA A 159 8.89 19.73 1.22
C ALA A 159 9.24 18.68 0.14
N LEU A 160 8.78 17.42 0.30
CA LEU A 160 8.99 16.37 -0.70
C LEU A 160 8.45 16.76 -2.09
N LEU A 161 7.32 17.45 -2.14
CA LEU A 161 6.68 17.84 -3.39
C LEU A 161 7.26 19.15 -3.98
N ALA A 162 7.71 20.06 -3.12
CA ALA A 162 8.25 21.38 -3.53
C ALA A 162 9.65 21.28 -4.13
N ASP A 163 10.50 20.40 -3.59
CA ASP A 163 11.87 20.25 -4.07
C ASP A 163 11.90 19.48 -5.41
N GLY A 164 12.73 19.95 -6.34
CA GLY A 164 12.92 19.30 -7.63
C GLY A 164 13.65 17.97 -7.55
N ALA A 165 13.56 17.18 -8.63
CA ALA A 165 14.22 15.88 -8.72
C ALA A 165 15.73 15.95 -8.49
N ASP A 166 16.40 16.96 -9.08
CA ASP A 166 17.85 17.14 -8.97
C ASP A 166 18.30 17.41 -7.53
N ALA A 167 17.50 18.18 -6.76
CA ALA A 167 17.79 18.45 -5.36
C ALA A 167 17.71 17.17 -4.52
N TRP A 168 16.73 16.32 -4.77
CA TRP A 168 16.61 15.03 -4.10
C TRP A 168 17.69 14.04 -4.52
N ALA A 169 17.98 13.95 -5.82
CA ALA A 169 19.08 13.11 -6.32
C ALA A 169 20.42 13.50 -5.68
N THR A 170 20.70 14.79 -5.59
CA THR A 170 21.93 15.31 -4.95
C THR A 170 22.01 14.89 -3.49
N ARG A 171 20.93 14.98 -2.71
CA ARG A 171 20.91 14.57 -1.30
C ARG A 171 21.13 13.06 -1.14
N VAL A 172 20.48 12.26 -1.97
CA VAL A 172 20.63 10.79 -1.94
C VAL A 172 22.06 10.40 -2.29
N LEU A 173 22.64 10.99 -3.34
CA LEU A 173 24.01 10.72 -3.76
C LEU A 173 25.03 11.14 -2.69
N ALA A 174 24.86 12.32 -2.10
CA ALA A 174 25.75 12.80 -1.04
C ALA A 174 25.80 11.85 0.17
N ASP A 175 24.69 11.19 0.47
CA ASP A 175 24.64 10.20 1.57
C ASP A 175 25.32 8.88 1.16
N LEU A 176 24.98 8.32 0.00
CA LEU A 176 25.48 7.02 -0.45
C LEU A 176 26.98 7.03 -0.80
N VAL A 177 27.53 8.14 -1.29
CA VAL A 177 28.97 8.30 -1.58
C VAL A 177 29.84 8.07 -0.34
N ARG A 178 29.29 8.27 0.83
CA ARG A 178 29.99 7.97 2.11
C ARG A 178 30.32 6.48 2.25
N ALA A 179 29.46 5.61 1.75
CA ALA A 179 29.67 4.16 1.72
C ALA A 179 30.36 3.70 0.42
N HIS A 180 30.01 4.30 -0.69
CA HIS A 180 30.45 3.94 -2.02
C HIS A 180 31.08 5.15 -2.75
N PRO A 181 32.35 5.49 -2.48
CA PRO A 181 33.02 6.64 -3.11
C PRO A 181 33.14 6.52 -4.64
N ASP A 182 33.05 5.31 -5.18
CA ASP A 182 33.08 5.00 -6.60
C ASP A 182 31.71 5.12 -7.30
N LEU A 183 30.62 5.26 -6.54
CA LEU A 183 29.26 5.39 -7.07
C LEU A 183 29.12 6.44 -8.19
N PRO A 184 29.65 7.68 -8.09
CA PRO A 184 29.47 8.69 -9.14
C PRO A 184 30.11 8.30 -10.48
N ARG A 185 31.12 7.41 -10.48
CA ARG A 185 31.79 6.96 -11.70
C ARG A 185 31.00 5.91 -12.46
N HIS A 186 30.14 5.17 -11.75
CA HIS A 186 29.42 4.01 -12.28
C HIS A 186 27.91 4.21 -12.34
N LEU A 187 27.44 5.36 -11.86
CA LEU A 187 26.03 5.73 -11.91
C LEU A 187 25.61 6.09 -13.35
N ARG A 188 24.52 5.47 -13.82
CA ARG A 188 23.93 5.73 -15.14
C ARG A 188 22.68 6.56 -15.07
N GLN A 189 21.81 6.26 -14.08
CA GLN A 189 20.50 6.88 -13.96
C GLN A 189 20.06 6.87 -12.50
N VAL A 190 19.23 7.86 -12.14
CA VAL A 190 18.54 7.91 -10.86
C VAL A 190 17.06 8.09 -11.13
N ASP A 191 16.25 7.13 -10.70
CA ASP A 191 14.79 7.23 -10.75
C ASP A 191 14.29 7.57 -9.35
N LEU A 192 13.51 8.62 -9.24
CA LEU A 192 12.95 9.09 -7.97
C LEU A 192 11.45 8.88 -7.92
N MET A 193 10.98 8.22 -6.88
CA MET A 193 9.56 8.03 -6.60
C MET A 193 9.18 8.73 -5.30
N ARG A 194 8.20 9.62 -5.38
CA ARG A 194 7.70 10.42 -4.25
C ARG A 194 6.36 9.90 -3.78
N TYR A 195 6.33 9.30 -2.59
CA TYR A 195 5.11 8.79 -1.99
C TYR A 195 4.66 9.73 -0.88
N GLY A 196 3.61 10.50 -1.14
CA GLY A 196 3.10 11.49 -0.18
C GLY A 196 2.47 10.89 1.08
N HIS A 197 1.94 9.66 0.98
CA HIS A 197 1.31 8.91 2.07
C HIS A 197 1.76 7.45 1.98
N ALA A 198 3.05 7.20 2.17
CA ALA A 198 3.63 5.90 1.91
C ALA A 198 3.25 4.85 2.95
N MET A 199 3.49 5.15 4.22
CA MET A 199 3.31 4.18 5.28
C MET A 199 2.61 4.82 6.49
N SER A 200 1.65 4.09 7.06
CA SER A 200 1.07 4.48 8.35
C SER A 200 2.14 4.48 9.44
N VAL A 201 2.10 5.49 10.29
CA VAL A 201 3.00 5.59 11.45
C VAL A 201 2.32 4.92 12.64
N PRO A 202 2.91 3.86 13.22
CA PRO A 202 2.33 3.16 14.36
C PRO A 202 2.53 3.99 15.64
N VAL A 203 1.56 4.84 15.96
CA VAL A 203 1.58 5.63 17.21
C VAL A 203 1.05 4.82 18.39
N PRO A 204 1.49 5.09 19.63
CA PRO A 204 0.97 4.43 20.83
C PRO A 204 -0.55 4.51 20.92
N GLY A 205 -1.20 3.37 21.23
CA GLY A 205 -2.65 3.27 21.37
C GLY A 205 -3.43 3.02 20.06
N LEU A 206 -2.84 3.22 18.89
CA LEU A 206 -3.53 3.04 17.60
C LEU A 206 -4.07 1.63 17.43
N ARG A 207 -3.27 0.60 17.70
CA ARG A 207 -3.66 -0.81 17.54
C ARG A 207 -4.84 -1.22 18.42
N GLY A 208 -4.98 -0.60 19.60
CA GLY A 208 -6.10 -0.82 20.53
C GLY A 208 -7.28 0.13 20.32
N HIS A 209 -7.25 1.02 19.33
CA HIS A 209 -8.26 2.05 19.14
C HIS A 209 -9.64 1.45 18.83
N ALA A 210 -10.67 1.92 19.54
CA ALA A 210 -12.03 1.37 19.43
C ALA A 210 -12.59 1.47 18.00
N ALA A 211 -12.30 2.56 17.29
CA ALA A 211 -12.74 2.76 15.92
C ALA A 211 -12.11 1.74 14.96
N MET A 212 -10.84 1.36 15.15
CA MET A 212 -10.19 0.30 14.33
C MET A 212 -10.89 -1.05 14.51
N ARG A 213 -11.25 -1.41 15.75
CA ARG A 213 -12.00 -2.64 16.02
C ARG A 213 -13.40 -2.59 15.40
N ALA A 214 -14.10 -1.46 15.53
CA ALA A 214 -15.42 -1.29 14.93
C ALA A 214 -15.42 -1.47 13.41
N LEU A 215 -14.39 -0.93 12.70
CA LEU A 215 -14.24 -1.12 11.26
C LEU A 215 -13.94 -2.57 10.87
N GLN A 216 -13.18 -3.28 11.68
CA GLN A 216 -12.89 -4.70 11.45
C GLN A 216 -14.12 -5.60 11.63
N GLU A 217 -15.12 -5.16 12.38
CA GLU A 217 -16.31 -5.91 12.77
C GLU A 217 -17.61 -5.34 12.18
N THR A 218 -17.52 -4.41 11.22
CA THR A 218 -18.70 -3.79 10.62
C THR A 218 -19.70 -4.83 10.09
N ASN A 219 -20.98 -4.60 10.36
CA ASN A 219 -22.10 -5.42 9.88
C ASN A 219 -22.87 -4.75 8.73
N GLY A 220 -22.39 -3.60 8.25
CA GLY A 220 -22.94 -2.89 7.09
C GLY A 220 -22.66 -3.61 5.77
N ARG A 221 -22.93 -2.94 4.67
CA ARG A 221 -22.66 -3.42 3.32
C ARG A 221 -21.30 -2.97 2.80
N VAL A 222 -20.71 -1.94 3.40
CA VAL A 222 -19.36 -1.47 3.12
C VAL A 222 -18.42 -2.00 4.18
N HIS A 223 -17.40 -2.72 3.74
CA HIS A 223 -16.38 -3.34 4.56
C HIS A 223 -15.01 -2.74 4.26
N TYR A 224 -14.09 -2.84 5.20
CA TYR A 224 -12.75 -2.28 5.09
C TYR A 224 -11.70 -3.39 5.19
N ALA A 225 -10.71 -3.36 4.30
CA ALA A 225 -9.65 -4.37 4.24
C ALA A 225 -8.34 -3.72 3.80
N HIS A 226 -7.64 -3.08 4.73
CA HIS A 226 -6.37 -2.42 4.48
C HIS A 226 -5.41 -2.62 5.65
N ALA A 227 -4.10 -2.55 5.40
CA ALA A 227 -3.05 -2.64 6.42
C ALA A 227 -3.20 -1.57 7.53
N ASP A 228 -3.80 -0.42 7.22
CA ASP A 228 -4.12 0.63 8.19
C ASP A 228 -4.92 0.13 9.40
N LEU A 229 -5.75 -0.90 9.23
CA LEU A 229 -6.54 -1.49 10.33
C LEU A 229 -5.66 -2.10 11.44
N SER A 230 -4.42 -2.41 11.14
CA SER A 230 -3.40 -2.84 12.10
C SER A 230 -2.39 -1.74 12.44
N GLY A 231 -2.35 -0.66 11.68
CA GLY A 231 -1.35 0.40 11.79
C GLY A 231 0.04 0.01 11.28
N TYR A 232 0.15 -1.08 10.51
CA TYR A 232 1.39 -1.57 9.92
C TYR A 232 1.26 -1.70 8.40
N SER A 233 2.04 -0.93 7.66
CA SER A 233 2.00 -0.92 6.19
C SER A 233 2.88 -2.02 5.60
N VAL A 234 2.51 -3.29 5.84
CA VAL A 234 3.18 -4.48 5.31
C VAL A 234 2.18 -5.36 4.56
N PHE A 235 2.70 -6.16 3.62
CA PHE A 235 1.89 -7.03 2.76
C PHE A 235 1.03 -8.01 3.58
N GLU A 236 1.60 -8.61 4.61
CA GLU A 236 0.97 -9.62 5.44
C GLU A 236 -0.30 -9.09 6.13
N GLU A 237 -0.25 -7.87 6.63
CA GLU A 237 -1.41 -7.23 7.28
C GLU A 237 -2.51 -6.91 6.25
N ALA A 238 -2.14 -6.41 5.07
CA ALA A 238 -3.09 -6.17 3.99
C ALA A 238 -3.78 -7.48 3.56
N PHE A 239 -3.00 -8.54 3.38
CA PHE A 239 -3.51 -9.86 3.01
C PHE A 239 -4.41 -10.45 4.10
N PHE A 240 -4.01 -10.37 5.36
CA PHE A 240 -4.79 -10.83 6.51
C PHE A 240 -6.17 -10.16 6.56
N HIS A 241 -6.23 -8.82 6.47
CA HIS A 241 -7.49 -8.09 6.48
C HIS A 241 -8.35 -8.41 5.26
N GLY A 242 -7.76 -8.55 4.08
CA GLY A 242 -8.47 -8.98 2.87
C GLY A 242 -9.11 -10.34 3.03
N HIS A 243 -8.34 -11.34 3.44
CA HIS A 243 -8.81 -12.71 3.66
C HIS A 243 -9.92 -12.78 4.73
N ARG A 244 -9.69 -12.16 5.89
CA ARG A 244 -10.66 -12.13 7.00
C ARG A 244 -11.98 -11.50 6.58
N THR A 245 -11.95 -10.38 5.87
CA THR A 245 -13.13 -9.66 5.40
C THR A 245 -13.89 -10.50 4.38
N ALA A 246 -13.21 -11.09 3.41
CA ALA A 246 -13.82 -11.98 2.43
C ALA A 246 -14.50 -13.20 3.08
N ALA A 247 -13.83 -13.87 4.01
CA ALA A 247 -14.37 -15.02 4.72
C ALA A 247 -15.66 -14.66 5.49
N ARG A 248 -15.70 -13.49 6.12
CA ARG A 248 -16.88 -13.00 6.84
C ARG A 248 -18.07 -12.75 5.90
N ILE A 249 -17.84 -12.08 4.77
CA ILE A 249 -18.87 -11.79 3.76
C ILE A 249 -19.42 -13.10 3.19
N LEU A 250 -18.56 -14.03 2.77
CA LEU A 250 -18.96 -15.33 2.25
C LEU A 250 -19.76 -16.14 3.27
N GLY A 251 -19.35 -16.12 4.54
CA GLY A 251 -20.10 -16.76 5.62
C GLY A 251 -21.50 -16.15 5.81
N ALA A 252 -21.69 -14.85 5.63
CA ALA A 252 -22.98 -14.19 5.69
C ALA A 252 -23.89 -14.60 4.50
N PHE A 253 -23.35 -14.65 3.28
CA PHE A 253 -24.09 -15.13 2.11
C PHE A 253 -24.55 -16.57 2.26
N ASN A 254 -23.69 -17.48 2.74
CA ASN A 254 -24.04 -18.89 2.93
C ASN A 254 -25.17 -19.05 3.96
N ARG A 255 -25.14 -18.31 5.07
CA ARG A 255 -26.22 -18.32 6.07
C ARG A 255 -27.55 -17.82 5.49
N ALA A 256 -27.52 -16.74 4.71
CA ALA A 256 -28.72 -16.20 4.07
C ALA A 256 -29.33 -17.18 3.05
N SER A 257 -28.49 -17.85 2.26
CA SER A 257 -28.91 -18.89 1.30
C SER A 257 -29.56 -20.07 2.00
N THR A 258 -28.94 -20.58 3.09
CA THR A 258 -29.49 -21.71 3.88
C THR A 258 -30.82 -21.35 4.55
N ALA A 259 -30.97 -20.12 5.02
CA ALA A 259 -32.20 -19.64 5.62
C ALA A 259 -33.34 -19.56 4.59
N ARG A 260 -33.08 -19.11 3.38
CA ARG A 260 -34.07 -19.09 2.27
C ARG A 260 -34.50 -20.50 1.85
N SER A 261 -33.54 -21.40 1.69
CA SER A 261 -33.84 -22.81 1.34
C SER A 261 -34.70 -23.56 2.38
N ARG A 262 -34.65 -23.16 3.66
CA ARG A 262 -35.49 -23.71 4.73
C ARG A 262 -36.86 -23.05 4.81
N ALA A 263 -37.03 -21.84 4.28
CA ALA A 263 -38.29 -21.11 4.26
C ALA A 263 -39.23 -21.50 3.10
N ASP A 264 -38.68 -22.09 2.02
CA ASP A 264 -39.47 -22.65 0.91
C ASP A 264 -39.65 -24.17 1.15
N PRO A 265 -40.82 -24.64 1.68
CA PRO A 265 -41.07 -26.06 1.79
C PRO A 265 -41.24 -26.67 0.39
N PRO A 266 -40.77 -27.90 0.13
CA PRO A 266 -40.93 -28.54 -1.15
C PRO A 266 -42.43 -28.61 -1.50
N ALA A 267 -42.75 -28.16 -2.75
CA ALA A 267 -44.10 -28.32 -3.27
C ALA A 267 -44.53 -29.79 -3.13
N ARG A 268 -45.66 -30.02 -2.45
CA ARG A 268 -46.20 -31.37 -2.33
C ARG A 268 -46.57 -31.88 -3.73
N PRO A 269 -46.13 -33.07 -4.13
CA PRO A 269 -46.60 -33.67 -5.37
C PRO A 269 -48.08 -33.93 -5.26
N GLY A 270 -48.90 -33.40 -6.17
CA GLY A 270 -50.32 -33.68 -6.36
C GLY A 270 -50.54 -35.05 -6.95
#